data_9e072ab189976332f7f925f5d2c2603f
#
_entry.id   9e072ab189976332f7f925f5d2c2603f
#
_cell.length_a   1.000
_cell.length_b   1.000
_cell.length_c   1.000
_cell.angle_alpha   90.00
_cell.angle_beta   90.00
_cell.angle_gamma   90.00
#
_symmetry.space_group_name_H-M   'P 1'
#
loop_
_entity.id
_entity.type
_entity.pdbx_description
1 polymer ?
#
loop_
_entity_poly.entity_id
_entity_poly.type
_entity_poly.pdbx_seq_one_letter_code
_entity_poly.pdbx_strand_id
1 'polypeptide(L)'
;MLKPAKIIDAHHHIWRLSDLDWLKGPTQPRIFGNYDKIRRDYLIDEFIADASSQNVVGSVYIQVNWPISGELAEVAWVTDVANFSKWPIAIIAYVNFSSENCERTLKSLSKNKLVKGIRQQLHWHVNPKYRFASVPDIMMDQNWRRNFSILNDYGWLFELQVFSSQMNDAANLAHCFPKTPMVLQHCGMPEDASVAGMKKWSDSLKRL
;
A
#
# COMPACT_ATOMS: atom_id res chain seq x y z
N MET A 1 -28.15 3.49 25.99
CA MET A 1 -26.89 3.90 25.39
C MET A 1 -26.77 3.21 24.00
N LEU A 2 -26.43 3.95 22.95
CA LEU A 2 -26.16 3.37 21.65
C LEU A 2 -24.90 2.50 21.78
N LYS A 3 -24.92 1.29 21.21
CA LYS A 3 -23.70 0.47 21.11
C LYS A 3 -22.68 1.22 20.25
N PRO A 4 -21.39 1.27 20.64
CA PRO A 4 -20.37 1.90 19.80
C PRO A 4 -20.32 1.21 18.42
N ALA A 5 -20.13 2.00 17.37
CA ALA A 5 -20.02 1.48 16.01
C ALA A 5 -18.86 0.48 15.91
N LYS A 6 -19.07 -0.60 15.18
CA LYS A 6 -17.98 -1.52 14.82
C LYS A 6 -17.07 -0.86 13.79
N ILE A 7 -15.77 -0.93 14.00
CA ILE A 7 -14.74 -0.33 13.15
C ILE A 7 -13.96 -1.45 12.47
N ILE A 8 -13.70 -1.31 11.17
CA ILE A 8 -12.68 -2.06 10.45
C ILE A 8 -11.51 -1.09 10.23
N ASP A 9 -10.33 -1.44 10.73
CA ASP A 9 -9.11 -0.70 10.38
C ASP A 9 -8.72 -1.10 8.96
N ALA A 10 -8.89 -0.18 8.01
CA ALA A 10 -8.68 -0.44 6.59
C ALA A 10 -7.21 -0.35 6.16
N HIS A 11 -6.29 0.01 7.07
CA HIS A 11 -4.87 0.18 6.71
C HIS A 11 -3.98 0.02 7.93
N HIS A 12 -3.55 -1.21 8.20
CA HIS A 12 -2.55 -1.45 9.23
C HIS A 12 -1.34 -2.21 8.69
N HIS A 13 -0.27 -2.17 9.46
CA HIS A 13 0.95 -2.93 9.22
C HIS A 13 1.33 -3.71 10.47
N ILE A 14 1.89 -4.89 10.27
CA ILE A 14 2.66 -5.65 11.27
C ILE A 14 3.96 -6.10 10.61
N TRP A 15 5.02 -6.25 11.36
CA TRP A 15 6.31 -6.68 10.81
C TRP A 15 7.23 -7.26 11.89
N ARG A 16 8.17 -8.08 11.43
CA ARG A 16 9.40 -8.41 12.17
C ARG A 16 10.53 -7.59 11.58
N LEU A 17 11.32 -6.96 12.43
CA LEU A 17 12.46 -6.15 11.99
C LEU A 17 13.42 -6.96 11.11
N SER A 18 13.58 -8.26 11.42
CA SER A 18 14.44 -9.18 10.67
C SER A 18 14.08 -9.28 9.17
N ASP A 19 12.83 -9.08 8.82
CA ASP A 19 12.33 -9.27 7.46
C ASP A 19 12.38 -8.00 6.59
N LEU A 20 12.70 -6.84 7.18
CA LEU A 20 12.65 -5.53 6.52
C LEU A 20 14.03 -4.90 6.37
N ASP A 21 14.69 -5.14 5.24
CA ASP A 21 16.03 -4.57 5.00
C ASP A 21 16.07 -3.05 5.06
N TRP A 22 15.01 -2.39 4.57
CA TRP A 22 14.89 -0.93 4.63
C TRP A 22 14.81 -0.38 6.05
N LEU A 23 14.32 -1.17 7.01
CA LEU A 23 14.16 -0.78 8.41
C LEU A 23 15.39 -1.14 9.25
N LYS A 24 16.10 -2.23 8.91
CA LYS A 24 17.37 -2.65 9.56
C LYS A 24 18.52 -1.72 9.20
N GLY A 25 18.56 -1.23 7.97
CA GLY A 25 19.63 -0.41 7.42
C GLY A 25 19.79 0.95 8.13
N PRO A 26 20.76 1.77 7.73
CA PRO A 26 20.88 3.13 8.23
C PRO A 26 19.61 3.94 8.00
N THR A 27 19.24 4.77 8.98
CA THR A 27 18.09 5.68 8.84
C THR A 27 18.26 6.58 7.62
N GLN A 28 17.30 6.53 6.71
CA GLN A 28 17.26 7.36 5.50
C GLN A 28 16.25 8.49 5.69
N PRO A 29 16.54 9.70 5.18
CA PRO A 29 15.55 10.75 5.15
C PRO A 29 14.28 10.31 4.41
N ARG A 30 13.13 10.56 5.02
CA ARG A 30 11.81 10.26 4.46
C ARG A 30 10.94 11.51 4.52
N ILE A 31 9.98 11.62 3.60
CA ILE A 31 9.08 12.78 3.57
C ILE A 31 8.20 12.86 4.83
N PHE A 32 7.94 11.74 5.48
CA PHE A 32 7.18 11.67 6.73
C PHE A 32 8.03 11.86 8.00
N GLY A 33 9.35 12.14 7.87
CA GLY A 33 10.24 12.42 8.99
C GLY A 33 10.98 11.22 9.55
N ASN A 34 11.40 11.33 10.82
CA ASN A 34 12.16 10.30 11.52
C ASN A 34 11.28 9.10 11.86
N TYR A 35 11.79 7.90 11.61
CA TYR A 35 11.12 6.62 11.87
C TYR A 35 11.89 5.67 12.80
N ASP A 36 12.84 6.17 13.59
CA ASP A 36 13.65 5.32 14.49
C ASP A 36 12.78 4.55 15.49
N LYS A 37 11.65 5.12 15.91
CA LYS A 37 10.74 4.49 16.86
C LYS A 37 10.10 3.19 16.35
N ILE A 38 9.99 3.01 15.04
CA ILE A 38 9.41 1.80 14.43
C ILE A 38 10.49 0.76 14.06
N ARG A 39 11.76 1.01 14.38
CA ARG A 39 12.87 0.07 14.10
C ARG A 39 12.92 -1.05 15.16
N ARG A 40 11.86 -1.77 15.26
CA ARG A 40 11.62 -2.90 16.16
C ARG A 40 10.60 -3.84 15.54
N ASP A 41 10.35 -4.97 16.15
CA ASP A 41 9.17 -5.78 15.82
C ASP A 41 7.89 -5.03 16.22
N TYR A 42 6.84 -5.16 15.40
CA TYR A 42 5.48 -4.76 15.71
C TYR A 42 4.55 -5.87 15.25
N LEU A 43 4.11 -6.69 16.19
CA LEU A 43 3.39 -7.93 15.91
C LEU A 43 1.89 -7.76 16.14
N ILE A 44 1.13 -8.77 15.74
CA ILE A 44 -0.34 -8.72 15.77
C ILE A 44 -0.90 -8.53 17.18
N ASP A 45 -0.28 -9.11 18.20
CA ASP A 45 -0.75 -8.98 19.58
C ASP A 45 -0.65 -7.54 20.09
N GLU A 46 0.43 -6.83 19.70
CA GLU A 46 0.60 -5.42 20.02
C GLU A 46 -0.43 -4.56 19.28
N PHE A 47 -0.63 -4.82 17.98
CA PHE A 47 -1.67 -4.13 17.21
C PHE A 47 -3.07 -4.31 17.82
N ILE A 48 -3.43 -5.54 18.21
CA ILE A 48 -4.72 -5.82 18.85
C ILE A 48 -4.83 -5.09 20.19
N ALA A 49 -3.76 -5.05 20.98
CA ALA A 49 -3.72 -4.31 22.23
C ALA A 49 -3.92 -2.80 22.02
N ASP A 50 -3.21 -2.21 21.05
CA ASP A 50 -3.35 -0.79 20.69
C ASP A 50 -4.76 -0.45 20.22
N ALA A 51 -5.39 -1.34 19.44
CA ALA A 51 -6.74 -1.17 18.91
C ALA A 51 -7.87 -1.43 19.93
N SER A 52 -7.57 -2.03 21.09
CA SER A 52 -8.55 -2.60 22.02
C SER A 52 -9.55 -1.59 22.58
N SER A 53 -9.15 -0.31 22.71
CA SER A 53 -10.02 0.76 23.25
C SER A 53 -11.04 1.29 22.22
N GLN A 54 -10.94 0.91 20.93
CA GLN A 54 -11.65 1.57 19.81
C GLN A 54 -12.71 0.69 19.14
N ASN A 55 -13.22 -0.36 19.76
CA ASN A 55 -14.20 -1.29 19.15
C ASN A 55 -13.84 -1.72 17.70
N VAL A 56 -12.55 -1.86 17.42
CA VAL A 56 -12.06 -2.42 16.15
C VAL A 56 -12.37 -3.91 16.15
N VAL A 57 -13.03 -4.39 15.10
CA VAL A 57 -13.49 -5.79 14.97
C VAL A 57 -12.82 -6.54 13.84
N GLY A 58 -11.94 -5.91 13.10
CA GLY A 58 -11.15 -6.49 12.01
C GLY A 58 -10.23 -5.47 11.40
N SER A 59 -9.26 -5.91 10.63
CA SER A 59 -8.31 -5.04 9.96
C SER A 59 -7.91 -5.55 8.58
N VAL A 60 -7.41 -4.65 7.74
CA VAL A 60 -6.81 -4.96 6.45
C VAL A 60 -5.30 -4.75 6.56
N TYR A 61 -4.55 -5.82 6.36
CA TYR A 61 -3.08 -5.73 6.29
C TYR A 61 -2.63 -5.14 4.96
N ILE A 62 -1.72 -4.19 5.03
CA ILE A 62 -1.09 -3.61 3.86
C ILE A 62 0.39 -3.98 3.84
N GLN A 63 0.89 -4.42 2.70
CA GLN A 63 2.29 -4.81 2.48
C GLN A 63 3.30 -3.78 3.05
N VAL A 64 4.47 -4.24 3.51
CA VAL A 64 5.47 -3.41 4.21
C VAL A 64 6.84 -3.37 3.52
N ASN A 65 6.90 -3.60 2.21
CA ASN A 65 8.12 -3.60 1.41
C ASN A 65 9.15 -4.64 1.89
N TRP A 66 8.76 -5.91 1.89
CA TRP A 66 9.71 -7.00 2.05
C TRP A 66 10.79 -6.95 0.95
N PRO A 67 11.94 -7.62 1.13
CA PRO A 67 12.96 -7.70 0.10
C PRO A 67 12.40 -8.15 -1.26
N ILE A 68 13.08 -7.80 -2.33
CA ILE A 68 12.71 -8.20 -3.70
C ILE A 68 12.47 -9.71 -3.75
N SER A 69 11.38 -10.13 -4.39
CA SER A 69 10.90 -11.52 -4.49
C SER A 69 10.40 -12.12 -3.16
N GLY A 70 10.21 -11.29 -2.13
CA GLY A 70 9.63 -11.70 -0.84
C GLY A 70 8.11 -11.59 -0.76
N GLU A 71 7.43 -11.12 -1.78
CA GLU A 71 5.99 -10.82 -1.79
C GLU A 71 5.11 -12.03 -1.44
N LEU A 72 5.45 -13.21 -1.92
CA LEU A 72 4.73 -14.44 -1.58
C LEU A 72 5.01 -14.90 -0.14
N ALA A 73 6.23 -14.71 0.34
CA ALA A 73 6.61 -15.05 1.72
C ALA A 73 5.95 -14.10 2.72
N GLU A 74 5.85 -12.81 2.40
CA GLU A 74 5.12 -11.82 3.19
C GLU A 74 3.65 -12.23 3.37
N VAL A 75 2.97 -12.56 2.25
CA VAL A 75 1.56 -13.00 2.28
C VAL A 75 1.39 -14.31 3.02
N ALA A 76 2.32 -15.27 2.88
CA ALA A 76 2.28 -16.53 3.61
C ALA A 76 2.37 -16.29 5.12
N TRP A 77 3.36 -15.49 5.56
CA TRP A 77 3.52 -15.14 6.98
C TRP A 77 2.28 -14.45 7.56
N VAL A 78 1.74 -13.45 6.86
CA VAL A 78 0.54 -12.74 7.33
C VAL A 78 -0.68 -13.68 7.36
N THR A 79 -0.75 -14.65 6.44
CA THR A 79 -1.82 -15.65 6.44
C THR A 79 -1.73 -16.56 7.66
N ASP A 80 -0.53 -16.98 8.05
CA ASP A 80 -0.33 -17.77 9.28
C ASP A 80 -0.74 -16.97 10.52
N VAL A 81 -0.37 -15.69 10.58
CA VAL A 81 -0.81 -14.76 11.64
C VAL A 81 -2.35 -14.69 11.67
N ALA A 82 -3.00 -14.51 10.52
CA ALA A 82 -4.46 -14.42 10.43
C ALA A 82 -5.16 -15.73 10.85
N ASN A 83 -4.60 -16.89 10.51
CA ASN A 83 -5.14 -18.18 10.91
C ASN A 83 -5.12 -18.35 12.44
N PHE A 84 -4.06 -17.88 13.09
CA PHE A 84 -3.89 -17.97 14.54
C PHE A 84 -4.74 -16.92 15.29
N SER A 85 -4.58 -15.64 14.95
CA SER A 85 -5.17 -14.51 15.69
C SER A 85 -6.58 -14.12 15.23
N LYS A 86 -7.02 -14.60 14.03
CA LYS A 86 -8.21 -14.14 13.31
C LYS A 86 -8.08 -12.72 12.71
N TRP A 87 -6.88 -12.16 12.74
CA TRP A 87 -6.52 -10.85 12.20
C TRP A 87 -5.25 -10.97 11.33
N PRO A 88 -5.12 -10.26 10.20
CA PRO A 88 -6.15 -9.44 9.54
C PRO A 88 -7.23 -10.27 8.83
N ILE A 89 -8.33 -9.61 8.42
CA ILE A 89 -9.40 -10.25 7.64
C ILE A 89 -9.21 -10.13 6.12
N ALA A 90 -8.28 -9.28 5.69
CA ALA A 90 -7.89 -9.11 4.29
C ALA A 90 -6.42 -8.66 4.18
N ILE A 91 -5.82 -8.90 3.02
CA ILE A 91 -4.44 -8.57 2.69
C ILE A 91 -4.41 -7.78 1.40
N ILE A 92 -3.70 -6.65 1.41
CA ILE A 92 -3.27 -5.92 0.22
C ILE A 92 -1.78 -6.25 0.02
N ALA A 93 -1.51 -7.06 -0.99
CA ALA A 93 -0.17 -7.57 -1.25
C ALA A 93 0.66 -6.61 -2.13
N TYR A 94 1.95 -6.85 -2.23
CA TYR A 94 2.82 -6.18 -3.19
C TYR A 94 2.93 -6.99 -4.49
N VAL A 95 2.91 -6.28 -5.62
CA VAL A 95 3.36 -6.82 -6.92
C VAL A 95 4.04 -5.71 -7.70
N ASN A 96 5.17 -6.03 -8.32
CA ASN A 96 5.81 -5.12 -9.28
C ASN A 96 5.21 -5.34 -10.68
N PHE A 97 4.35 -4.44 -11.13
CA PHE A 97 3.71 -4.52 -12.44
C PHE A 97 4.70 -4.31 -13.62
N SER A 98 5.90 -3.80 -13.37
CA SER A 98 6.94 -3.74 -14.40
C SER A 98 7.71 -5.07 -14.57
N SER A 99 7.48 -6.03 -13.67
CA SER A 99 8.19 -7.31 -13.69
C SER A 99 7.66 -8.26 -14.77
N GLU A 100 8.56 -8.97 -15.45
CA GLU A 100 8.21 -10.07 -16.34
C GLU A 100 7.49 -11.23 -15.62
N ASN A 101 7.72 -11.36 -14.32
CA ASN A 101 7.07 -12.37 -13.48
C ASN A 101 5.71 -11.92 -12.90
N CYS A 102 5.22 -10.72 -13.25
CA CYS A 102 4.02 -10.12 -12.65
C CYS A 102 2.80 -11.07 -12.71
N GLU A 103 2.46 -11.57 -13.88
CA GLU A 103 1.31 -12.47 -14.06
C GLU A 103 1.44 -13.74 -13.21
N ARG A 104 2.64 -14.35 -13.16
CA ARG A 104 2.89 -15.54 -12.32
C ARG A 104 2.72 -15.23 -10.84
N THR A 105 3.18 -14.07 -10.37
CA THR A 105 3.03 -13.63 -8.98
C THR A 105 1.55 -13.41 -8.66
N LEU A 106 0.82 -12.68 -9.50
CA LEU A 106 -0.63 -12.47 -9.33
C LEU A 106 -1.39 -13.80 -9.27
N LYS A 107 -1.09 -14.74 -10.18
CA LYS A 107 -1.67 -16.09 -10.18
C LYS A 107 -1.34 -16.88 -8.91
N SER A 108 -0.17 -16.70 -8.34
CA SER A 108 0.19 -17.35 -7.08
C SER A 108 -0.57 -16.74 -5.90
N LEU A 109 -0.65 -15.43 -5.85
CA LEU A 109 -1.40 -14.68 -4.82
C LEU A 109 -2.90 -14.98 -4.85
N SER A 110 -3.48 -15.22 -6.04
CA SER A 110 -4.93 -15.50 -6.17
C SER A 110 -5.39 -16.80 -5.52
N LYS A 111 -4.47 -17.69 -5.19
CA LYS A 111 -4.77 -18.91 -4.41
C LYS A 111 -5.08 -18.60 -2.94
N ASN A 112 -4.71 -17.42 -2.47
CA ASN A 112 -4.95 -16.98 -1.10
C ASN A 112 -6.22 -16.13 -1.01
N LYS A 113 -7.24 -16.64 -0.32
CA LYS A 113 -8.56 -15.98 -0.20
C LYS A 113 -8.53 -14.68 0.60
N LEU A 114 -7.50 -14.44 1.41
CA LEU A 114 -7.33 -13.19 2.15
C LEU A 114 -6.84 -12.05 1.26
N VAL A 115 -6.16 -12.32 0.14
CA VAL A 115 -5.71 -11.29 -0.79
C VAL A 115 -6.91 -10.66 -1.49
N LYS A 116 -7.07 -9.36 -1.37
CA LYS A 116 -8.18 -8.56 -1.91
C LYS A 116 -7.73 -7.42 -2.80
N GLY A 117 -6.44 -7.18 -2.88
CA GLY A 117 -5.90 -6.10 -3.69
C GLY A 117 -4.39 -6.07 -3.66
N ILE A 118 -3.86 -5.14 -4.42
CA ILE A 118 -2.43 -4.93 -4.61
C ILE A 118 -2.08 -3.48 -4.30
N ARG A 119 -0.92 -3.26 -3.68
CA ARG A 119 -0.27 -1.95 -3.58
C ARG A 119 1.12 -2.01 -4.19
N GLN A 120 1.34 -1.14 -5.17
CA GLN A 120 2.69 -0.76 -5.60
C GLN A 120 2.85 0.74 -5.34
N GLN A 121 3.89 1.13 -4.60
CA GLN A 121 4.15 2.53 -4.32
C GLN A 121 4.68 3.21 -5.60
N LEU A 122 3.92 4.15 -6.15
CA LEU A 122 4.19 4.80 -7.44
C LEU A 122 4.65 6.25 -7.29
N HIS A 123 4.75 6.75 -6.04
CA HIS A 123 5.16 8.13 -5.83
C HIS A 123 6.59 8.36 -6.30
N TRP A 124 6.74 9.39 -7.12
CA TRP A 124 8.00 9.82 -7.67
C TRP A 124 8.29 11.27 -7.27
N HIS A 125 9.55 11.54 -6.94
CA HIS A 125 10.01 12.88 -6.59
C HIS A 125 11.39 13.13 -7.21
N VAL A 126 11.70 14.40 -7.57
CA VAL A 126 13.01 14.79 -8.10
C VAL A 126 14.14 14.42 -7.13
N ASN A 127 13.90 14.59 -5.82
CA ASN A 127 14.82 14.10 -4.80
C ASN A 127 14.70 12.55 -4.69
N PRO A 128 15.76 11.80 -5.02
CA PRO A 128 15.72 10.33 -5.01
C PRO A 128 15.43 9.72 -3.64
N LYS A 129 15.64 10.46 -2.54
CA LYS A 129 15.34 10.01 -1.18
C LYS A 129 13.86 9.90 -0.87
N TYR A 130 13.00 10.54 -1.67
CA TYR A 130 11.56 10.62 -1.44
C TYR A 130 10.74 9.83 -2.46
N ARG A 131 11.39 9.20 -3.45
CA ARG A 131 10.70 8.42 -4.48
C ARG A 131 10.81 6.92 -4.25
N PHE A 132 9.78 6.20 -4.69
CA PHE A 132 9.77 4.74 -4.81
C PHE A 132 9.66 4.29 -6.27
N ALA A 133 8.91 5.00 -7.10
CA ALA A 133 8.89 4.73 -8.52
C ALA A 133 10.25 5.03 -9.15
N SER A 134 10.66 4.21 -10.13
CA SER A 134 11.91 4.37 -10.87
C SER A 134 11.89 5.56 -11.83
N VAL A 135 10.70 5.85 -12.39
CA VAL A 135 10.45 6.92 -13.36
C VAL A 135 9.18 7.70 -12.99
N PRO A 136 9.08 9.00 -13.39
CA PRO A 136 7.94 9.85 -13.01
C PRO A 136 6.62 9.39 -13.60
N ASP A 137 6.63 8.80 -14.77
CA ASP A 137 5.49 8.46 -15.63
C ASP A 137 5.21 6.94 -15.70
N ILE A 138 5.59 6.21 -14.67
CA ILE A 138 5.42 4.74 -14.60
C ILE A 138 3.98 4.30 -14.89
N MET A 139 2.98 5.08 -14.48
CA MET A 139 1.57 4.81 -14.74
C MET A 139 1.18 4.95 -16.21
N MET A 140 2.06 5.48 -17.07
CA MET A 140 1.87 5.59 -18.52
C MET A 140 2.59 4.48 -19.29
N ASP A 141 3.46 3.69 -18.63
CA ASP A 141 4.19 2.60 -19.26
C ASP A 141 3.24 1.49 -19.73
N GLN A 142 3.38 1.06 -20.97
CA GLN A 142 2.47 0.11 -21.61
C GLN A 142 2.57 -1.30 -21.02
N ASN A 143 3.78 -1.75 -20.64
CA ASN A 143 3.98 -3.06 -20.03
C ASN A 143 3.38 -3.07 -18.60
N TRP A 144 3.63 -2.00 -17.84
CA TRP A 144 3.04 -1.81 -16.53
C TRP A 144 1.50 -1.84 -16.61
N ARG A 145 0.90 -1.09 -17.54
CA ARG A 145 -0.56 -1.05 -17.76
C ARG A 145 -1.16 -2.37 -18.19
N ARG A 146 -0.47 -3.10 -19.08
CA ARG A 146 -0.90 -4.45 -19.49
C ARG A 146 -0.95 -5.38 -18.28
N ASN A 147 0.08 -5.39 -17.45
CA ASN A 147 0.11 -6.22 -16.25
C ASN A 147 -0.91 -5.75 -15.20
N PHE A 148 -1.10 -4.44 -15.06
CA PHE A 148 -2.11 -3.84 -14.17
C PHE A 148 -3.54 -4.27 -14.53
N SER A 149 -3.85 -4.39 -15.82
CA SER A 149 -5.19 -4.80 -16.29
C SER A 149 -5.62 -6.18 -15.76
N ILE A 150 -4.68 -7.05 -15.43
CA ILE A 150 -4.93 -8.40 -14.89
C ILE A 150 -5.66 -8.34 -13.53
N LEU A 151 -5.55 -7.23 -12.78
CA LEU A 151 -6.28 -7.08 -11.52
C LEU A 151 -7.79 -7.24 -11.68
N ASN A 152 -8.32 -6.80 -12.81
CA ASN A 152 -9.74 -6.92 -13.12
C ASN A 152 -10.22 -8.39 -13.15
N ASP A 153 -9.37 -9.31 -13.61
CA ASP A 153 -9.70 -10.74 -13.71
C ASP A 153 -9.88 -11.39 -12.34
N TYR A 154 -9.24 -10.83 -11.32
CA TYR A 154 -9.36 -11.28 -9.93
C TYR A 154 -10.40 -10.48 -9.12
N GLY A 155 -10.95 -9.41 -9.66
CA GLY A 155 -11.84 -8.49 -8.93
C GLY A 155 -11.12 -7.80 -7.77
N TRP A 156 -9.80 -7.57 -7.88
CA TRP A 156 -8.99 -6.96 -6.85
C TRP A 156 -8.94 -5.45 -6.97
N LEU A 157 -8.87 -4.77 -5.82
CA LEU A 157 -8.63 -3.33 -5.77
C LEU A 157 -7.13 -3.01 -5.91
N PHE A 158 -6.84 -1.77 -6.27
CA PHE A 158 -5.49 -1.22 -6.27
C PHE A 158 -5.38 -0.07 -5.29
N GLU A 159 -4.41 -0.15 -4.38
CA GLU A 159 -4.05 0.96 -3.49
C GLU A 159 -3.06 1.88 -4.19
N LEU A 160 -3.56 3.04 -4.58
CA LEU A 160 -2.85 4.04 -5.38
C LEU A 160 -2.09 5.00 -4.46
N GLN A 161 -0.77 4.83 -4.38
CA GLN A 161 0.11 5.70 -3.60
C GLN A 161 0.96 6.56 -4.52
N VAL A 162 0.60 7.82 -4.65
CA VAL A 162 1.21 8.83 -5.51
C VAL A 162 1.36 10.16 -4.77
N PHE A 163 2.24 11.03 -5.25
CA PHE A 163 2.25 12.42 -4.82
C PHE A 163 1.20 13.26 -5.54
N SER A 164 0.88 14.40 -4.96
CA SER A 164 -0.10 15.34 -5.53
C SER A 164 0.27 15.82 -6.95
N SER A 165 1.55 15.88 -7.26
CA SER A 165 2.05 16.21 -8.61
C SER A 165 1.69 15.18 -9.68
N GLN A 166 1.42 13.92 -9.28
CA GLN A 166 1.10 12.80 -10.18
C GLN A 166 -0.41 12.55 -10.36
N MET A 167 -1.29 13.42 -9.82
CA MET A 167 -2.74 13.19 -9.84
C MET A 167 -3.35 13.15 -11.24
N ASN A 168 -2.77 13.84 -12.23
CA ASN A 168 -3.26 13.75 -13.61
C ASN A 168 -3.06 12.33 -14.18
N ASP A 169 -1.90 11.72 -13.92
CA ASP A 169 -1.62 10.37 -14.39
C ASP A 169 -2.46 9.34 -13.62
N ALA A 170 -2.69 9.59 -12.33
CA ALA A 170 -3.59 8.80 -11.48
C ALA A 170 -5.03 8.84 -11.99
N ALA A 171 -5.56 10.02 -12.33
CA ALA A 171 -6.89 10.19 -12.91
C ALA A 171 -7.01 9.49 -14.29
N ASN A 172 -5.96 9.63 -15.11
CA ASN A 172 -5.90 8.90 -16.39
C ASN A 172 -5.92 7.37 -16.19
N LEU A 173 -5.15 6.88 -15.22
CA LEU A 173 -5.14 5.45 -14.89
C LEU A 173 -6.55 4.97 -14.47
N ALA A 174 -7.20 5.70 -13.56
CA ALA A 174 -8.55 5.36 -13.11
C ALA A 174 -9.57 5.38 -14.25
N HIS A 175 -9.48 6.37 -15.13
CA HIS A 175 -10.33 6.47 -16.31
C HIS A 175 -10.13 5.31 -17.29
N CYS A 176 -8.86 4.88 -17.50
CA CYS A 176 -8.55 3.77 -18.41
C CYS A 176 -8.94 2.40 -17.84
N PHE A 177 -9.01 2.25 -16.52
CA PHE A 177 -9.32 0.99 -15.85
C PHE A 177 -10.52 1.09 -14.89
N PRO A 178 -11.71 1.45 -15.38
CA PRO A 178 -12.87 1.74 -14.54
C PRO A 178 -13.42 0.53 -13.77
N LYS A 179 -13.01 -0.68 -14.15
CA LYS A 179 -13.41 -1.92 -13.47
C LYS A 179 -12.50 -2.28 -12.30
N THR A 180 -11.34 -1.65 -12.17
CA THR A 180 -10.43 -1.86 -11.04
C THR A 180 -10.70 -0.79 -9.99
N PRO A 181 -11.31 -1.12 -8.84
CA PRO A 181 -11.48 -0.14 -7.77
C PRO A 181 -10.12 0.38 -7.30
N MET A 182 -9.99 1.69 -7.14
CA MET A 182 -8.75 2.32 -6.66
C MET A 182 -8.98 3.04 -5.34
N VAL A 183 -8.06 2.87 -4.41
CA VAL A 183 -8.07 3.54 -3.10
C VAL A 183 -6.87 4.48 -3.03
N LEU A 184 -7.13 5.78 -3.03
CA LEU A 184 -6.07 6.79 -2.92
C LEU A 184 -5.46 6.76 -1.51
N GLN A 185 -4.17 6.40 -1.44
CA GLN A 185 -3.43 6.30 -0.18
C GLN A 185 -3.00 7.65 0.35
N HIS A 186 -3.01 7.81 1.69
CA HIS A 186 -2.49 8.99 2.38
C HIS A 186 -3.00 10.33 1.81
N CYS A 187 -4.27 10.34 1.36
CA CYS A 187 -4.91 11.51 0.74
C CYS A 187 -4.13 12.10 -0.44
N GLY A 188 -3.33 11.30 -1.18
CA GLY A 188 -2.52 11.77 -2.30
C GLY A 188 -1.35 12.64 -1.89
N MET A 189 -0.76 12.38 -0.76
CA MET A 189 0.51 12.88 -0.21
C MET A 189 0.91 14.29 -0.71
N PRO A 190 0.53 15.37 -0.02
CA PRO A 190 1.02 16.70 -0.36
C PRO A 190 2.55 16.78 -0.19
N GLU A 191 3.25 17.25 -1.22
CA GLU A 191 4.72 17.35 -1.23
C GLU A 191 5.24 18.60 -0.53
N ASP A 192 4.37 19.61 -0.40
CA ASP A 192 4.68 20.91 0.15
C ASP A 192 3.55 21.36 1.08
N ALA A 193 3.86 21.55 2.36
CA ALA A 193 2.90 21.98 3.38
C ALA A 193 2.69 23.52 3.40
N SER A 194 3.32 24.29 2.51
CA SER A 194 3.02 25.72 2.36
C SER A 194 1.57 25.96 1.90
N VAL A 195 1.06 27.16 2.11
CA VAL A 195 -0.30 27.54 1.65
C VAL A 195 -0.46 27.28 0.14
N ALA A 196 0.56 27.60 -0.66
CA ALA A 196 0.55 27.37 -2.10
C ALA A 196 0.58 25.87 -2.44
N GLY A 197 1.40 25.08 -1.72
CA GLY A 197 1.49 23.63 -1.88
C GLY A 197 0.18 22.93 -1.51
N MET A 198 -0.44 23.28 -0.39
CA MET A 198 -1.73 22.75 0.03
C MET A 198 -2.86 23.12 -0.93
N LYS A 199 -2.82 24.31 -1.53
CA LYS A 199 -3.77 24.68 -2.58
C LYS A 199 -3.59 23.79 -3.82
N LYS A 200 -2.36 23.59 -4.29
CA LYS A 200 -2.06 22.70 -5.43
C LYS A 200 -2.56 21.27 -5.17
N TRP A 201 -2.27 20.74 -3.98
CA TRP A 201 -2.76 19.42 -3.55
C TRP A 201 -4.30 19.36 -3.60
N SER A 202 -5.00 20.30 -2.98
CA SER A 202 -6.47 20.36 -2.98
C SER A 202 -7.04 20.46 -4.40
N ASP A 203 -6.43 21.26 -5.27
CA ASP A 203 -6.87 21.40 -6.66
C ASP A 203 -6.57 20.13 -7.48
N SER A 204 -5.51 19.36 -7.13
CA SER A 204 -5.20 18.09 -7.78
C SER A 204 -6.19 16.98 -7.42
N LEU A 205 -6.64 16.93 -6.17
CA LEU A 205 -7.66 15.96 -5.73
C LEU A 205 -9.00 16.10 -6.47
N LYS A 206 -9.35 17.29 -6.92
CA LYS A 206 -10.60 17.53 -7.68
C LYS A 206 -10.57 16.90 -9.09
N ARG A 207 -9.43 16.37 -9.52
CA ARG A 207 -9.26 15.77 -10.86
C ARG A 207 -9.46 14.24 -10.84
N LEU A 208 -9.42 13.64 -9.65
CA LEU A 208 -9.78 12.25 -9.41
C LEU A 208 -11.29 12.08 -9.29
#